data_9712154cc66d93e92e51a10da5c066a5
#
_entry.id   9712154cc66d93e92e51a10da5c066a5
#
_cell.length_a   1.000
_cell.length_b   1.000
_cell.length_c   1.000
_cell.angle_alpha   90.00
_cell.angle_beta   90.00
_cell.angle_gamma   90.00
#
_symmetry.space_group_name_H-M   'P 1'
#
loop_
_entity.id
_entity.type
_entity.pdbx_description
1 polymer ?
#
loop_
_entity_poly.entity_id
_entity_poly.type
_entity_poly.pdbx_seq_one_letter_code
_entity_poly.pdbx_strand_id
1 'polypeptide(L)'
;MSEKEEPREEGMSLANPFSLSFKDYIFQKMRAVAGAAGKAHISTADLAGALGLNTKVLQEILNGRRGGPDRRDLVIATCAELGLDAEETNEALRLYPGSLRRMEYDDARDRAIARFLNAGFDTEICFKTLNSYLAEQGFPELKTRHRNPPQHSER
;
A
#
# COMPACT_ATOMS: atom_id res chain seq x y z
N MET A 1 4.33 -39.64 -0.35
CA MET A 1 3.78 -39.05 -0.60
C MET A 1 3.61 -38.53 -0.54
N SER A 2 4.18 -38.85 -0.57
CA SER A 2 3.67 -38.12 -0.77
C SER A 2 3.69 -37.72 -0.67
N GLU A 3 3.94 -37.49 -0.30
CA GLU A 3 3.44 -36.90 -0.50
C GLU A 3 3.43 -36.41 -0.26
N LYS A 4 3.83 -36.91 -0.16
CA LYS A 4 3.41 -36.34 -0.27
C LYS A 4 3.35 -35.72 -0.04
N GLU A 5 3.82 -35.81 0.14
CA GLU A 5 3.34 -35.09 0.03
C GLU A 5 3.23 -34.40 0.36
N GLU A 6 3.65 -34.61 0.54
CA GLU A 6 3.15 -33.85 0.56
C GLU A 6 3.18 -33.20 1.01
N PRO A 7 3.62 -33.41 1.08
CA PRO A 7 3.30 -32.59 1.24
C PRO A 7 3.41 -31.97 1.62
N ARG A 8 3.72 -32.10 1.81
CA ARG A 8 3.48 -31.37 1.85
C ARG A 8 3.55 -30.57 2.13
N GLU A 9 3.97 -30.56 2.22
CA GLU A 9 3.62 -29.72 2.17
C GLU A 9 3.72 -28.99 2.51
N GLU A 10 4.12 -29.28 2.66
CA GLU A 10 3.85 -28.49 2.76
C GLU A 10 3.94 -27.63 3.10
N GLY A 11 4.39 -28.07 3.13
CA GLY A 11 4.16 -27.13 3.31
C GLY A 11 4.44 -26.41 3.38
N MET A 12 4.65 -26.66 3.36
CA MET A 12 4.58 -25.89 3.19
C MET A 12 4.70 -25.15 3.24
N SER A 13 5.25 -25.24 3.49
CA SER A 13 5.12 -24.40 3.29
C SER A 13 5.24 -24.01 2.71
N LEU A 14 5.60 -24.33 2.70
CA LEU A 14 5.50 -23.72 2.07
C LEU A 14 5.29 -23.15 1.54
N ALA A 15 6.11 -23.11 1.88
CA ALA A 15 5.48 -21.85 1.71
C ALA A 15 4.55 -21.81 0.52
N ASN A 16 3.37 -21.78 0.81
CA ASN A 16 2.35 -21.61 -0.17
C ASN A 16 2.42 -20.17 -0.68
N PRO A 17 2.74 -19.92 -1.96
CA PRO A 17 2.84 -18.55 -2.46
C PRO A 17 1.52 -17.78 -2.40
N PHE A 18 0.40 -18.50 -2.27
CA PHE A 18 -0.90 -17.85 -2.18
C PHE A 18 -1.25 -17.47 -0.75
N SER A 19 -0.34 -17.70 0.20
CA SER A 19 -0.56 -17.42 1.61
C SER A 19 0.29 -16.28 2.13
N LEU A 20 0.82 -15.44 1.26
CA LEU A 20 1.59 -14.27 1.69
C LEU A 20 0.72 -13.38 2.56
N SER A 21 1.25 -12.95 3.71
CA SER A 21 0.56 -11.96 4.52
C SER A 21 0.71 -10.59 3.87
N PHE A 22 -0.17 -9.67 4.26
CA PHE A 22 -0.05 -8.28 3.80
C PHE A 22 1.35 -7.74 4.12
N LYS A 23 1.82 -7.96 5.34
CA LYS A 23 3.12 -7.47 5.78
C LYS A 23 4.25 -8.02 4.92
N ASP A 24 4.23 -9.34 4.66
CA ASP A 24 5.27 -9.94 3.85
C ASP A 24 5.22 -9.42 2.41
N TYR A 25 4.03 -9.23 1.89
CA TYR A 25 3.86 -8.68 0.55
C TYR A 25 4.49 -7.29 0.45
N ILE A 26 4.19 -6.42 1.42
CA ILE A 26 4.73 -5.06 1.40
C ILE A 26 6.24 -5.06 1.59
N PHE A 27 6.76 -5.88 2.50
CA PHE A 27 8.21 -5.97 2.70
C PHE A 27 8.91 -6.46 1.44
N GLN A 28 8.30 -7.39 0.72
CA GLN A 28 8.84 -7.87 -0.56
C GLN A 28 8.93 -6.72 -1.57
N LYS A 29 7.88 -5.88 -1.64
CA LYS A 29 7.88 -4.73 -2.54
C LYS A 29 8.90 -3.69 -2.11
N MET A 30 9.06 -3.47 -0.82
CA MET A 30 10.07 -2.54 -0.32
C MET A 30 11.48 -2.97 -0.75
N ARG A 31 11.76 -4.27 -0.69
CA ARG A 31 13.06 -4.78 -1.11
C ARG A 31 13.27 -4.59 -2.61
N ALA A 32 12.23 -4.81 -3.39
CA ALA A 32 12.32 -4.64 -4.85
C ALA A 32 12.60 -3.19 -5.21
N VAL A 33 11.92 -2.26 -4.55
CA VAL A 33 12.11 -0.82 -4.80
C VAL A 33 13.53 -0.41 -4.38
N ALA A 34 13.99 -0.88 -3.23
CA ALA A 34 15.32 -0.54 -2.75
C ALA A 34 16.37 -1.04 -3.74
N GLY A 35 16.21 -2.27 -4.22
CA GLY A 35 17.15 -2.83 -5.19
C GLY A 35 17.18 -2.05 -6.49
N ALA A 36 16.00 -1.67 -6.99
CA ALA A 36 15.91 -0.89 -8.22
C ALA A 36 16.54 0.49 -8.07
N ALA A 37 16.48 1.07 -6.88
CA ALA A 37 17.07 2.37 -6.60
C ALA A 37 18.55 2.28 -6.20
N GLY A 38 19.11 1.07 -6.15
CA GLY A 38 20.49 0.89 -5.76
C GLY A 38 20.74 1.07 -4.28
N LYS A 39 19.72 0.92 -3.46
CA LYS A 39 19.83 1.06 -2.01
C LYS A 39 19.80 -0.30 -1.34
N ALA A 40 20.39 -0.37 -0.15
CA ALA A 40 20.39 -1.61 0.60
C ALA A 40 18.97 -1.98 1.06
N HIS A 41 18.22 -0.98 1.52
CA HIS A 41 16.86 -1.21 1.98
C HIS A 41 16.14 0.12 2.15
N ILE A 42 14.83 0.04 2.24
CA ILE A 42 13.99 1.17 2.62
C ILE A 42 13.44 0.82 3.99
N SER A 43 13.68 1.67 4.97
CA SER A 43 13.24 1.39 6.33
C SER A 43 11.78 1.77 6.51
N THR A 44 11.15 1.19 7.53
CA THR A 44 9.80 1.57 7.91
C THR A 44 9.72 3.05 8.24
N ALA A 45 10.76 3.59 8.89
CA ALA A 45 10.80 5.00 9.23
C ALA A 45 10.83 5.89 7.98
N ASP A 46 11.62 5.49 6.97
CA ASP A 46 11.68 6.24 5.71
C ASP A 46 10.32 6.26 5.02
N LEU A 47 9.66 5.11 4.98
CA LEU A 47 8.36 5.01 4.33
C LEU A 47 7.32 5.83 5.08
N ALA A 48 7.33 5.76 6.41
CA ALA A 48 6.42 6.56 7.23
C ALA A 48 6.61 8.05 6.98
N GLY A 49 7.88 8.49 6.93
CA GLY A 49 8.20 9.89 6.66
C GLY A 49 7.65 10.35 5.32
N ALA A 50 7.80 9.53 4.29
CA ALA A 50 7.30 9.88 2.95
C ALA A 50 5.77 9.99 2.93
N LEU A 51 5.09 9.23 3.78
CA LEU A 51 3.64 9.25 3.86
C LEU A 51 3.09 10.29 4.83
N GLY A 52 3.98 10.97 5.55
CA GLY A 52 3.55 11.94 6.56
C GLY A 52 2.96 11.29 7.80
N LEU A 53 3.35 10.05 8.07
CA LEU A 53 2.86 9.28 9.22
C LEU A 53 3.97 9.13 10.25
N ASN A 54 3.59 8.92 11.51
CA ASN A 54 4.61 8.47 12.44
C ASN A 54 4.81 6.97 12.26
N THR A 55 5.97 6.49 12.70
CA THR A 55 6.36 5.10 12.48
C THR A 55 5.38 4.12 13.11
N LYS A 56 4.83 4.48 14.26
CA LYS A 56 3.89 3.61 14.96
C LYS A 56 2.64 3.36 14.13
N VAL A 57 2.11 4.39 13.48
CA VAL A 57 0.92 4.24 12.64
C VAL A 57 1.22 3.32 11.47
N LEU A 58 2.37 3.51 10.83
CA LEU A 58 2.73 2.64 9.72
C LEU A 58 2.91 1.19 10.18
N GLN A 59 3.50 0.98 11.36
CA GLN A 59 3.63 -0.36 11.91
C GLN A 59 2.27 -1.01 12.14
N GLU A 60 1.28 -0.23 12.61
CA GLU A 60 -0.07 -0.75 12.77
C GLU A 60 -0.65 -1.21 11.43
N ILE A 61 -0.41 -0.42 10.39
CA ILE A 61 -0.86 -0.80 9.05
C ILE A 61 -0.17 -2.08 8.59
N LEU A 62 1.14 -2.14 8.70
CA LEU A 62 1.90 -3.30 8.24
C LEU A 62 1.50 -4.56 8.98
N ASN A 63 1.14 -4.45 10.25
CA ASN A 63 0.71 -5.59 11.03
C ASN A 63 -0.78 -5.90 10.85
N GLY A 64 -1.49 -5.15 10.00
CA GLY A 64 -2.89 -5.39 9.75
C GLY A 64 -3.80 -5.03 10.90
N ARG A 65 -3.36 -4.14 11.78
CA ARG A 65 -4.11 -3.78 12.98
C ARG A 65 -4.80 -2.43 12.88
N ARG A 66 -4.56 -1.71 11.77
CA ARG A 66 -5.21 -0.41 11.63
C ARG A 66 -6.66 -0.59 11.25
N GLY A 67 -7.56 -0.05 12.07
CA GLY A 67 -8.98 -0.03 11.75
C GLY A 67 -9.40 1.34 11.27
N GLY A 68 -10.70 1.54 11.21
CA GLY A 68 -11.26 2.83 10.88
C GLY A 68 -11.45 3.04 9.38
N PRO A 69 -12.13 4.13 9.01
CA PRO A 69 -12.52 4.36 7.61
C PRO A 69 -11.35 4.73 6.70
N ASP A 70 -10.23 5.15 7.27
CA ASP A 70 -9.10 5.60 6.46
C ASP A 70 -8.14 4.47 6.10
N ARG A 71 -8.37 3.24 6.58
CA ARG A 71 -7.37 2.18 6.38
C ARG A 71 -7.18 1.85 4.90
N ARG A 72 -8.23 1.92 4.12
CA ARG A 72 -8.12 1.64 2.68
C ARG A 72 -7.23 2.68 2.00
N ASP A 73 -7.46 3.95 2.29
CA ASP A 73 -6.62 5.02 1.75
C ASP A 73 -5.17 4.87 2.19
N LEU A 74 -4.94 4.44 3.43
CA LEU A 74 -3.59 4.23 3.94
C LEU A 74 -2.87 3.12 3.19
N VAL A 75 -3.57 2.04 2.86
CA VAL A 75 -2.97 0.96 2.07
C VAL A 75 -2.64 1.45 0.66
N ILE A 76 -3.58 2.18 0.04
CA ILE A 76 -3.34 2.71 -1.31
C ILE A 76 -2.16 3.68 -1.31
N ALA A 77 -2.09 4.55 -0.30
CA ALA A 77 -0.99 5.51 -0.19
C ALA A 77 0.36 4.79 -0.06
N THR A 78 0.40 3.75 0.76
CA THR A 78 1.62 2.97 0.94
C THR A 78 2.06 2.35 -0.38
N CYS A 79 1.13 1.77 -1.11
CA CYS A 79 1.43 1.15 -2.40
C CYS A 79 1.88 2.20 -3.42
N ALA A 80 1.25 3.36 -3.44
CA ALA A 80 1.63 4.43 -4.36
C ALA A 80 3.06 4.89 -4.08
N GLU A 81 3.40 5.03 -2.79
CA GLU A 81 4.75 5.46 -2.44
C GLU A 81 5.80 4.44 -2.90
N LEU A 82 5.43 3.17 -2.93
CA LEU A 82 6.33 2.12 -3.40
C LEU A 82 6.30 1.95 -4.92
N GLY A 83 5.51 2.76 -5.61
CA GLY A 83 5.46 2.71 -7.07
C GLY A 83 4.72 1.51 -7.63
N LEU A 84 3.83 0.91 -6.85
CA LEU A 84 3.07 -0.25 -7.31
C LEU A 84 1.96 0.18 -8.27
N ASP A 85 1.68 -0.67 -9.25
CA ASP A 85 0.59 -0.39 -10.18
C ASP A 85 -0.76 -0.75 -9.57
N ALA A 86 -1.83 -0.56 -10.36
CA ALA A 86 -3.19 -0.78 -9.85
C ALA A 86 -3.43 -2.23 -9.44
N GLU A 87 -2.91 -3.17 -10.23
CA GLU A 87 -3.11 -4.59 -9.94
C GLU A 87 -2.40 -4.98 -8.65
N GLU A 88 -1.17 -4.52 -8.47
CA GLU A 88 -0.40 -4.79 -7.26
C GLU A 88 -1.07 -4.15 -6.04
N THR A 89 -1.61 -2.96 -6.22
CA THR A 89 -2.32 -2.27 -5.15
C THR A 89 -3.59 -3.04 -4.76
N ASN A 90 -4.33 -3.53 -5.75
CA ASN A 90 -5.51 -4.35 -5.47
C ASN A 90 -5.16 -5.63 -4.73
N GLU A 91 -4.01 -6.22 -5.06
CA GLU A 91 -3.58 -7.41 -4.33
C GLU A 91 -3.27 -7.07 -2.88
N ALA A 92 -2.63 -5.93 -2.62
CA ALA A 92 -2.40 -5.49 -1.25
C ALA A 92 -3.71 -5.28 -0.49
N LEU A 93 -4.69 -4.67 -1.15
CA LEU A 93 -6.01 -4.47 -0.53
C LEU A 93 -6.65 -5.80 -0.18
N ARG A 94 -6.53 -6.79 -1.06
CA ARG A 94 -7.09 -8.12 -0.83
C ARG A 94 -6.40 -8.80 0.36
N LEU A 95 -5.10 -8.62 0.48
CA LEU A 95 -4.32 -9.28 1.54
C LEU A 95 -4.49 -8.63 2.91
N TYR A 96 -4.90 -7.37 2.95
CA TYR A 96 -5.09 -6.70 4.24
C TYR A 96 -6.16 -7.46 5.04
N PRO A 97 -5.96 -7.67 6.34
CA PRO A 97 -6.94 -8.44 7.14
C PRO A 97 -8.35 -7.89 6.98
N GLY A 98 -9.29 -8.79 6.68
CA GLY A 98 -10.67 -8.41 6.40
C GLY A 98 -10.93 -8.14 4.94
N SER A 99 -9.91 -8.19 4.10
CA SER A 99 -9.99 -7.94 2.65
C SER A 99 -10.67 -6.62 2.34
N LEU A 100 -9.86 -5.61 2.10
CA LEU A 100 -10.39 -4.29 1.74
C LEU A 100 -10.89 -4.29 0.31
N ARG A 101 -11.88 -3.46 0.03
CA ARG A 101 -12.49 -3.38 -1.29
C ARG A 101 -11.46 -2.97 -2.34
N ARG A 102 -11.42 -3.72 -3.42
CA ARG A 102 -10.54 -3.39 -4.55
C ARG A 102 -10.99 -2.10 -5.20
N MET A 103 -10.10 -1.50 -5.98
CA MET A 103 -10.46 -0.31 -6.75
C MET A 103 -11.44 -0.71 -7.85
N GLU A 104 -12.55 0.05 -7.96
CA GLU A 104 -13.63 -0.25 -8.89
C GLU A 104 -13.62 0.76 -10.03
N TYR A 105 -13.71 0.28 -11.26
CA TYR A 105 -13.68 1.17 -12.41
C TYR A 105 -14.94 1.99 -12.57
N ASP A 106 -16.05 1.61 -11.93
CA ASP A 106 -17.25 2.42 -11.97
C ASP A 106 -17.27 3.51 -10.89
N ASP A 107 -16.28 3.50 -9.99
CA ASP A 107 -16.07 4.60 -9.04
C ASP A 107 -15.08 5.56 -9.66
N ALA A 108 -15.47 6.82 -9.83
CA ALA A 108 -14.65 7.78 -10.55
C ALA A 108 -13.31 8.03 -9.88
N ARG A 109 -13.29 8.11 -8.55
CA ARG A 109 -12.05 8.34 -7.82
C ARG A 109 -11.13 7.13 -7.92
N ASP A 110 -11.67 5.92 -7.73
CA ASP A 110 -10.88 4.71 -7.86
C ASP A 110 -10.30 4.59 -9.26
N ARG A 111 -11.10 4.92 -10.28
CA ARG A 111 -10.62 4.88 -11.66
C ARG A 111 -9.47 5.86 -11.87
N ALA A 112 -9.56 7.05 -11.29
CA ALA A 112 -8.49 8.04 -11.40
C ALA A 112 -7.23 7.52 -10.72
N ILE A 113 -7.37 6.93 -9.54
CA ILE A 113 -6.22 6.36 -8.82
C ILE A 113 -5.56 5.26 -9.65
N ALA A 114 -6.36 4.34 -10.17
CA ALA A 114 -5.83 3.21 -10.95
C ALA A 114 -5.10 3.70 -12.19
N ARG A 115 -5.66 4.68 -12.89
CA ARG A 115 -5.02 5.22 -14.09
C ARG A 115 -3.68 5.86 -13.76
N PHE A 116 -3.63 6.61 -12.67
CA PHE A 116 -2.37 7.25 -12.28
C PHE A 116 -1.32 6.21 -11.90
N LEU A 117 -1.71 5.21 -11.11
CA LEU A 117 -0.76 4.18 -10.70
C LEU A 117 -0.19 3.41 -11.88
N ASN A 118 -0.99 3.23 -12.93
CA ASN A 118 -0.54 2.47 -14.10
C ASN A 118 0.30 3.29 -15.06
N ALA A 119 0.10 4.61 -15.11
CA ALA A 119 0.70 5.41 -16.17
C ALA A 119 1.64 6.51 -15.68
N GLY A 120 1.34 7.10 -14.51
CA GLY A 120 2.14 8.19 -13.99
C GLY A 120 2.07 9.48 -14.79
N PHE A 121 1.54 9.45 -16.00
CA PHE A 121 1.38 10.63 -16.86
C PHE A 121 2.66 11.47 -16.92
N ASP A 122 3.80 10.79 -17.16
CA ASP A 122 5.12 11.42 -17.25
C ASP A 122 5.61 12.00 -15.91
N THR A 123 5.01 11.56 -14.83
CA THR A 123 5.33 11.99 -13.47
C THR A 123 5.74 10.78 -12.65
N GLU A 124 6.69 10.97 -11.76
CA GLU A 124 7.07 9.92 -10.83
C GLU A 124 5.86 9.48 -10.01
N ILE A 125 5.65 8.17 -9.89
CA ILE A 125 4.54 7.64 -9.11
C ILE A 125 4.95 7.54 -7.66
N CYS A 126 4.31 8.33 -6.81
CA CYS A 126 4.50 8.28 -5.38
C CYS A 126 3.24 8.84 -4.72
N PHE A 127 3.20 8.76 -3.39
CA PHE A 127 2.03 9.25 -2.65
C PHE A 127 1.76 10.73 -2.95
N LYS A 128 2.81 11.55 -2.96
CA LYS A 128 2.65 12.99 -3.14
C LYS A 128 2.10 13.33 -4.51
N THR A 129 2.64 12.71 -5.55
CA THR A 129 2.20 13.00 -6.91
C THR A 129 0.79 12.48 -7.15
N LEU A 130 0.44 11.34 -6.56
CA LEU A 130 -0.93 10.84 -6.67
C LEU A 130 -1.92 11.81 -6.04
N ASN A 131 -1.61 12.32 -4.84
CA ASN A 131 -2.50 13.29 -4.20
C ASN A 131 -2.63 14.57 -5.01
N SER A 132 -1.53 15.04 -5.61
CA SER A 132 -1.59 16.22 -6.47
C SER A 132 -2.51 15.96 -7.66
N TYR A 133 -2.39 14.79 -8.27
CA TYR A 133 -3.25 14.42 -9.39
C TYR A 133 -4.72 14.38 -8.97
N LEU A 134 -5.02 13.76 -7.83
CA LEU A 134 -6.40 13.69 -7.35
C LEU A 134 -6.98 15.07 -7.13
N ALA A 135 -6.19 15.97 -6.52
CA ALA A 135 -6.64 17.34 -6.28
C ALA A 135 -6.94 18.06 -7.60
N GLU A 136 -6.08 17.88 -8.60
CA GLU A 136 -6.27 18.49 -9.91
C GLU A 136 -7.54 18.00 -10.58
N GLN A 137 -7.90 16.73 -10.34
CA GLN A 137 -9.08 16.13 -10.93
C GLN A 137 -10.35 16.43 -10.13
N GLY A 138 -10.22 17.12 -9.01
CA GLY A 138 -11.36 17.47 -8.19
C GLY A 138 -11.80 16.38 -7.22
N PHE A 139 -10.93 15.40 -6.97
CA PHE A 139 -11.24 14.31 -6.03
C PHE A 139 -10.58 14.55 -4.69
N PRO A 140 -11.16 14.00 -3.62
CA PRO A 140 -10.49 14.04 -2.31
C PRO A 140 -9.16 13.32 -2.38
N GLU A 141 -8.16 13.88 -1.70
CA GLU A 141 -6.86 13.24 -1.59
C GLU A 141 -6.95 12.02 -0.68
N LEU A 142 -5.93 11.17 -0.76
CA LEU A 142 -5.86 10.01 0.12
C LEU A 142 -5.68 10.48 1.55
N LYS A 143 -6.44 9.91 2.46
CA LYS A 143 -6.39 10.28 3.87
C LYS A 143 -5.36 9.42 4.56
N THR A 144 -4.26 10.04 4.96
CA THR A 144 -3.24 9.35 5.73
C THR A 144 -3.26 9.75 7.20
N ARG A 145 -3.97 10.86 7.52
CA ARG A 145 -4.16 11.29 8.90
C ARG A 145 -5.63 11.14 9.24
N HIS A 146 -5.91 10.46 10.33
CA HIS A 146 -7.30 10.23 10.70
C HIS A 146 -7.89 11.43 11.43
N ARG A 147 -7.08 12.52 11.63
CA ARG A 147 -7.56 13.71 12.30
C ARG A 147 -6.85 14.92 11.75
N ASN A 148 -7.45 16.00 11.90
CA ASN A 148 -6.94 17.20 11.48
C ASN A 148 -6.18 17.95 12.44
N PRO A 149 -5.51 18.46 12.62
CA PRO A 149 -4.89 18.98 13.52
C PRO A 149 -4.73 20.19 13.84
N PRO A 150 -4.93 20.28 14.03
CA PRO A 150 -4.72 21.15 14.44
C PRO A 150 -4.30 21.85 14.52
N GLN A 151 -4.52 21.59 14.58
CA GLN A 151 -4.49 22.14 14.60
C GLN A 151 -3.93 22.69 14.66
N HIS A 152 -3.78 22.33 14.73
CA HIS A 152 -3.51 22.74 14.77
C HIS A 152 -3.07 23.32 14.75
N SER A 153 -3.11 23.28 14.66
CA SER A 153 -2.95 23.75 14.59
C SER A 153 -2.73 24.44 14.48
N GLU A 154 -2.80 24.28 14.52
CA GLU A 154 -2.92 24.75 14.40
C GLU A 154 -2.89 25.42 14.45
N ARG A 155 -2.83 25.39 14.45
CA ARG A 155 -3.24 25.94 14.64
C ARG A 155 -3.13 26.38 14.48
#